data_0b5072a06c15a3efb01859c68bdbbd98
#
_entry.id   0b5072a06c15a3efb01859c68bdbbd98
#
_cell.length_a   1.000
_cell.length_b   1.000
_cell.length_c   1.000
_cell.angle_alpha   90.00
_cell.angle_beta   90.00
_cell.angle_gamma   90.00
#
_symmetry.space_group_name_H-M   'P 1'
#
loop_
_entity.id
_entity.type
_entity.pdbx_description
1 polymer ?
#
loop_
_entity_poly.entity_id
_entity_poly.type
_entity_poly.pdbx_seq_one_letter_code
_entity_poly.pdbx_strand_id
1 'polypeptide(L)'
;KSLIRDFGEVENLQVSSKGPGDFVSSADKRTEKIIIEEILKAYPDHGILSEEVGKINQKNKNNRWIIDPIDGTSNFLNAIPQFAISIGYEEDNQIKNGLIYDPIKNELFFAETGSGAFLNNSRIRVSKKKSLKQSLLGTGGPRSSSKIKNKIFNEFIEISKNVETPIRKYGSASLDMASVACGRFDGFWQ
;
A
#
# COMPACT_ATOMS: atom_id res chain seq x y z
N LYS A 1 7.48 13.05 -8.79
CA LYS A 1 8.26 13.20 -10.06
C LYS A 1 9.51 12.33 -10.05
N SER A 2 10.33 12.33 -8.97
CA SER A 2 11.54 11.51 -8.86
C SER A 2 11.22 10.02 -9.01
N LEU A 3 10.21 9.52 -8.29
CA LEU A 3 9.83 8.11 -8.33
C LEU A 3 9.42 7.61 -9.72
N ILE A 4 8.74 8.44 -10.52
CA ILE A 4 8.40 8.08 -11.92
C ILE A 4 9.66 7.99 -12.80
N ARG A 5 10.62 8.90 -12.61
CA ARG A 5 11.91 8.81 -13.29
C ARG A 5 12.65 7.54 -12.91
N ASP A 6 12.74 7.26 -11.61
CA ASP A 6 13.41 6.07 -11.08
C ASP A 6 12.73 4.77 -11.59
N PHE A 7 11.42 4.77 -11.78
CA PHE A 7 10.68 3.66 -12.40
C PHE A 7 11.05 3.46 -13.88
N GLY A 8 11.31 4.53 -14.61
CA GLY A 8 11.80 4.46 -16.00
C GLY A 8 13.25 4.00 -16.13
N GLU A 9 14.00 3.98 -15.03
CA GLU A 9 15.44 3.68 -14.98
C GLU A 9 15.76 2.62 -13.93
N VAL A 10 14.89 1.64 -13.71
CA VAL A 10 15.02 0.64 -12.60
C VAL A 10 16.32 -0.17 -12.67
N GLU A 11 16.85 -0.42 -13.86
CA GLU A 11 18.11 -1.13 -14.07
C GLU A 11 19.34 -0.37 -13.49
N ASN A 12 19.22 0.94 -13.28
CA ASN A 12 20.24 1.79 -12.69
C ASN A 12 20.14 1.91 -11.16
N LEU A 13 19.14 1.29 -10.55
CA LEU A 13 18.92 1.37 -9.11
C LEU A 13 19.77 0.38 -8.33
N GLN A 14 20.32 0.84 -7.21
CA GLN A 14 20.93 -0.06 -6.23
C GLN A 14 19.82 -0.79 -5.46
N VAL A 15 19.85 -2.11 -5.48
CA VAL A 15 18.87 -2.98 -4.84
C VAL A 15 19.55 -3.83 -3.76
N SER A 16 18.91 -3.95 -2.61
CA SER A 16 19.33 -4.81 -1.51
C SER A 16 18.16 -5.72 -1.11
N SER A 17 18.47 -6.96 -0.70
CA SER A 17 17.46 -7.88 -0.17
C SER A 17 17.40 -7.76 1.35
N LYS A 18 16.19 -7.61 1.91
CA LYS A 18 15.92 -7.70 3.36
C LYS A 18 15.61 -9.14 3.77
N GLY A 19 15.22 -10.00 2.81
CA GLY A 19 14.86 -11.39 3.00
C GLY A 19 14.29 -12.02 1.74
N PRO A 20 13.88 -13.30 1.76
CA PRO A 20 13.30 -13.95 0.59
C PRO A 20 12.07 -13.21 0.05
N GLY A 21 12.20 -12.61 -1.14
CA GLY A 21 11.13 -11.84 -1.79
C GLY A 21 10.84 -10.45 -1.15
N ASP A 22 11.73 -9.99 -0.27
CA ASP A 22 11.65 -8.68 0.36
C ASP A 22 12.87 -7.84 -0.04
N PHE A 23 12.62 -6.79 -0.81
CA PHE A 23 13.65 -5.96 -1.44
C PHE A 23 13.47 -4.49 -1.04
N VAL A 24 14.59 -3.77 -1.05
CA VAL A 24 14.63 -2.32 -0.93
C VAL A 24 15.54 -1.76 -2.01
N SER A 25 15.15 -0.69 -2.61
CA SER A 25 15.96 0.03 -3.60
C SER A 25 16.41 1.40 -3.08
N SER A 26 17.32 2.01 -3.82
CA SER A 26 17.69 3.40 -3.57
C SER A 26 16.51 4.36 -3.81
N ALA A 27 15.49 3.94 -4.59
CA ALA A 27 14.27 4.71 -4.81
C ALA A 27 13.37 4.74 -3.56
N ASP A 28 13.22 3.58 -2.85
CA ASP A 28 12.49 3.51 -1.57
C ASP A 28 13.08 4.50 -0.56
N LYS A 29 14.39 4.40 -0.31
CA LYS A 29 15.11 5.26 0.65
C LYS A 29 15.02 6.74 0.30
N ARG A 30 15.12 7.08 -0.99
CA ARG A 30 15.04 8.46 -1.47
C ARG A 30 13.62 9.01 -1.31
N THR A 31 12.62 8.23 -1.69
CA THR A 31 11.20 8.61 -1.56
C THR A 31 10.84 8.80 -0.10
N GLU A 32 11.21 7.86 0.76
CA GLU A 32 11.02 7.93 2.21
C GLU A 32 11.64 9.18 2.81
N LYS A 33 12.91 9.45 2.49
CA LYS A 33 13.62 10.64 2.97
C LYS A 33 12.88 11.94 2.62
N ILE A 34 12.45 12.08 1.35
CA ILE A 34 11.70 13.27 0.90
C ILE A 34 10.40 13.42 1.69
N ILE A 35 9.63 12.33 1.87
CA ILE A 35 8.36 12.37 2.61
C ILE A 35 8.61 12.79 4.06
N ILE A 36 9.59 12.17 4.72
CA ILE A 36 9.94 12.46 6.12
C ILE A 36 10.37 13.93 6.28
N GLU A 37 11.24 14.43 5.40
CA GLU A 37 11.70 15.81 5.45
C GLU A 37 10.55 16.81 5.32
N GLU A 38 9.61 16.58 4.39
CA GLU A 38 8.46 17.47 4.22
C GLU A 38 7.48 17.39 5.40
N ILE A 39 7.27 16.20 5.97
CA ILE A 39 6.45 16.04 7.16
C ILE A 39 7.08 16.78 8.36
N LEU A 40 8.36 16.56 8.64
CA LEU A 40 9.02 17.16 9.79
C LEU A 40 9.23 18.68 9.64
N LYS A 41 9.27 19.18 8.42
CA LYS A 41 9.27 20.62 8.16
C LYS A 41 7.95 21.27 8.57
N ALA A 42 6.82 20.60 8.33
CA ALA A 42 5.49 21.08 8.68
C ALA A 42 5.12 20.75 10.16
N TYR A 43 5.57 19.59 10.64
CA TYR A 43 5.22 19.01 11.94
C TYR A 43 6.48 18.50 12.67
N PRO A 44 7.34 19.40 13.18
CA PRO A 44 8.67 19.02 13.67
C PRO A 44 8.67 18.10 14.89
N ASP A 45 7.58 18.08 15.66
CA ASP A 45 7.44 17.28 16.89
C ASP A 45 6.70 15.94 16.67
N HIS A 46 6.14 15.71 15.48
CA HIS A 46 5.41 14.45 15.20
C HIS A 46 6.35 13.25 15.12
N GLY A 47 5.88 12.10 15.60
CA GLY A 47 6.56 10.83 15.43
C GLY A 47 6.40 10.30 14.01
N ILE A 48 7.35 9.47 13.58
CA ILE A 48 7.30 8.77 12.30
C ILE A 48 7.57 7.29 12.54
N LEU A 49 6.78 6.46 11.87
CA LEU A 49 6.99 5.03 11.69
C LEU A 49 7.05 4.78 10.20
N SER A 50 8.24 4.48 9.68
CA SER A 50 8.43 4.23 8.25
C SER A 50 9.04 2.85 8.02
N GLU A 51 8.82 2.30 6.84
CA GLU A 51 9.20 0.92 6.52
C GLU A 51 10.72 0.72 6.54
N GLU A 52 11.48 1.67 6.00
CA GLU A 52 12.92 1.53 5.82
C GLU A 52 13.73 1.98 7.03
N VAL A 53 13.42 3.16 7.56
CA VAL A 53 14.16 3.73 8.71
C VAL A 53 13.55 3.36 10.06
N GLY A 54 12.35 2.79 10.08
CA GLY A 54 11.64 2.43 11.31
C GLY A 54 11.12 3.66 12.06
N LYS A 55 11.33 3.70 13.38
CA LYS A 55 10.77 4.73 14.26
C LYS A 55 11.73 5.88 14.45
N ILE A 56 11.30 7.11 14.16
CA ILE A 56 12.06 8.33 14.41
C ILE A 56 11.19 9.37 15.12
N ASN A 57 11.84 10.37 15.75
CA ASN A 57 11.23 11.51 16.42
C ASN A 57 10.05 11.14 17.35
N GLN A 58 10.32 10.30 18.38
CA GLN A 58 9.28 9.77 19.28
C GLN A 58 8.97 10.68 20.48
N LYS A 59 9.28 11.98 20.42
CA LYS A 59 9.00 12.93 21.50
C LYS A 59 7.49 13.09 21.69
N ASN A 60 6.75 13.21 20.61
CA ASN A 60 5.30 13.26 20.63
C ASN A 60 4.76 11.82 20.39
N LYS A 61 4.11 11.26 21.42
CA LYS A 61 3.53 9.93 21.35
C LYS A 61 2.09 9.92 20.80
N ASN A 62 1.47 11.09 20.71
CA ASN A 62 0.07 11.23 20.35
C ASN A 62 -0.12 11.41 18.85
N ASN A 63 0.89 11.95 18.14
CA ASN A 63 0.81 12.25 16.72
C ASN A 63 1.90 11.48 15.97
N ARG A 64 1.51 10.61 15.06
CA ARG A 64 2.45 9.76 14.33
C ARG A 64 2.04 9.60 12.86
N TRP A 65 3.04 9.67 11.98
CA TRP A 65 2.90 9.32 10.57
C TRP A 65 3.41 7.91 10.32
N ILE A 66 2.65 7.14 9.56
CA ILE A 66 2.98 5.78 9.16
C ILE A 66 3.21 5.79 7.66
N ILE A 67 4.40 5.40 7.19
CA ILE A 67 4.84 5.62 5.82
C ILE A 67 5.33 4.29 5.23
N ASP A 68 4.80 3.94 4.06
CA ASP A 68 5.36 2.98 3.14
C ASP A 68 5.70 3.74 1.85
N PRO A 69 7.01 3.92 1.54
CA PRO A 69 7.44 4.74 0.41
C PRO A 69 7.15 4.11 -0.94
N ILE A 70 7.16 2.77 -1.04
CA ILE A 70 6.82 2.03 -2.27
C ILE A 70 6.18 0.69 -1.91
N ASP A 71 4.88 0.68 -1.61
CA ASP A 71 4.12 -0.57 -1.55
C ASP A 71 4.09 -1.23 -2.94
N GLY A 72 4.64 -2.43 -3.01
CA GLY A 72 4.85 -3.13 -4.28
C GLY A 72 6.28 -2.97 -4.84
N THR A 73 7.31 -2.89 -3.98
CA THR A 73 8.72 -2.79 -4.36
C THR A 73 9.13 -3.84 -5.40
N SER A 74 8.67 -5.09 -5.26
CA SER A 74 8.94 -6.13 -6.26
C SER A 74 8.40 -5.78 -7.65
N ASN A 75 7.20 -5.19 -7.74
CA ASN A 75 6.63 -4.71 -8.99
C ASN A 75 7.48 -3.56 -9.55
N PHE A 76 7.81 -2.60 -8.71
CA PHE A 76 8.64 -1.46 -9.07
C PHE A 76 9.95 -1.91 -9.69
N LEU A 77 10.67 -2.83 -9.05
CA LEU A 77 11.97 -3.36 -9.51
C LEU A 77 11.89 -4.19 -10.80
N ASN A 78 10.72 -4.71 -11.14
CA ASN A 78 10.50 -5.46 -12.37
C ASN A 78 9.76 -4.63 -13.44
N ALA A 79 9.74 -3.31 -13.30
CA ALA A 79 9.06 -2.38 -14.21
C ALA A 79 7.56 -2.69 -14.41
N ILE A 80 6.92 -3.29 -13.39
CA ILE A 80 5.47 -3.54 -13.39
C ILE A 80 4.78 -2.30 -12.82
N PRO A 81 3.88 -1.62 -13.58
CA PRO A 81 3.29 -0.33 -13.20
C PRO A 81 2.14 -0.49 -12.19
N GLN A 82 2.41 -1.18 -11.08
CA GLN A 82 1.44 -1.45 -10.01
C GLN A 82 2.15 -1.36 -8.64
N PHE A 83 2.33 -0.14 -8.16
CA PHE A 83 2.93 0.22 -6.89
C PHE A 83 2.38 1.57 -6.43
N ALA A 84 2.51 1.88 -5.14
CA ALA A 84 1.99 3.11 -4.57
C ALA A 84 2.85 3.65 -3.42
N ILE A 85 2.66 4.93 -3.10
CA ILE A 85 3.06 5.53 -1.83
C ILE A 85 1.87 5.43 -0.89
N SER A 86 2.08 4.93 0.32
CA SER A 86 1.04 4.85 1.36
C SER A 86 1.45 5.65 2.59
N ILE A 87 0.55 6.54 3.05
CA ILE A 87 0.80 7.40 4.22
C ILE A 87 -0.45 7.38 5.10
N GLY A 88 -0.28 7.04 6.38
CA GLY A 88 -1.30 7.17 7.41
C GLY A 88 -0.92 8.22 8.44
N TYR A 89 -1.89 8.98 8.93
CA TYR A 89 -1.72 9.84 10.10
C TYR A 89 -2.53 9.28 11.27
N GLU A 90 -1.84 9.07 12.36
CA GLU A 90 -2.38 8.57 13.61
C GLU A 90 -2.33 9.64 14.69
N GLU A 91 -3.45 9.85 15.37
CA GLU A 91 -3.59 10.71 16.53
C GLU A 91 -4.24 9.91 17.66
N ASP A 92 -3.63 9.94 18.85
CA ASP A 92 -4.09 9.21 20.04
C ASP A 92 -4.38 7.70 19.76
N ASN A 93 -3.47 7.04 19.05
CA ASN A 93 -3.57 5.63 18.61
C ASN A 93 -4.77 5.33 17.69
N GLN A 94 -5.32 6.33 17.03
CA GLN A 94 -6.39 6.18 16.04
C GLN A 94 -5.94 6.75 14.69
N ILE A 95 -6.11 5.99 13.63
CA ILE A 95 -5.87 6.50 12.28
C ILE A 95 -6.95 7.55 11.96
N LYS A 96 -6.53 8.76 11.71
CA LYS A 96 -7.39 9.89 11.34
C LYS A 96 -7.45 10.11 9.84
N ASN A 97 -6.29 10.01 9.18
CA ASN A 97 -6.18 10.22 7.74
C ASN A 97 -5.39 9.10 7.10
N GLY A 98 -5.75 8.75 5.88
CA GLY A 98 -5.01 7.83 5.05
C GLY A 98 -4.91 8.33 3.62
N LEU A 99 -3.75 8.14 3.01
CA LEU A 99 -3.44 8.51 1.64
C LEU A 99 -2.75 7.34 0.95
N ILE A 100 -3.23 7.01 -0.25
CA ILE A 100 -2.56 6.07 -1.17
C ILE A 100 -2.44 6.77 -2.52
N TYR A 101 -1.24 6.86 -3.06
CA TYR A 101 -0.99 7.50 -4.33
C TYR A 101 -0.37 6.53 -5.34
N ASP A 102 -1.10 6.23 -6.41
CA ASP A 102 -0.59 5.53 -7.59
C ASP A 102 0.04 6.58 -8.54
N PRO A 103 1.37 6.64 -8.65
CA PRO A 103 2.01 7.65 -9.47
C PRO A 103 1.90 7.39 -10.98
N ILE A 104 1.65 6.14 -11.39
CA ILE A 104 1.53 5.76 -12.79
C ILE A 104 0.18 6.18 -13.35
N LYS A 105 -0.90 5.91 -12.60
CA LYS A 105 -2.26 6.29 -13.01
C LYS A 105 -2.63 7.72 -12.60
N ASN A 106 -1.76 8.37 -11.80
CA ASN A 106 -2.04 9.67 -11.17
C ASN A 106 -3.36 9.63 -10.38
N GLU A 107 -3.54 8.56 -9.60
CA GLU A 107 -4.69 8.33 -8.74
C GLU A 107 -4.33 8.57 -7.28
N LEU A 108 -4.95 9.56 -6.66
CA LEU A 108 -4.82 9.88 -5.25
C LEU A 108 -6.07 9.43 -4.51
N PHE A 109 -5.94 8.37 -3.72
CA PHE A 109 -6.95 7.94 -2.76
C PHE A 109 -6.67 8.64 -1.44
N PHE A 110 -7.67 9.29 -0.88
CA PHE A 110 -7.59 9.96 0.41
C PHE A 110 -8.82 9.65 1.25
N ALA A 111 -8.62 9.43 2.53
CA ALA A 111 -9.70 9.25 3.48
C ALA A 111 -9.40 10.00 4.79
N GLU A 112 -10.45 10.53 5.38
CA GLU A 112 -10.43 11.17 6.68
C GLU A 112 -11.58 10.64 7.53
N THR A 113 -11.29 10.36 8.81
CA THR A 113 -12.30 9.86 9.75
C THR A 113 -13.45 10.85 9.88
N GLY A 114 -14.67 10.39 9.61
CA GLY A 114 -15.89 11.21 9.61
C GLY A 114 -16.19 11.94 8.29
N SER A 115 -15.19 12.21 7.44
CA SER A 115 -15.36 12.92 6.17
C SER A 115 -15.60 11.99 4.98
N GLY A 116 -15.15 10.73 5.08
CA GLY A 116 -15.29 9.70 4.04
C GLY A 116 -14.05 9.51 3.20
N ALA A 117 -14.19 8.85 2.05
CA ALA A 117 -13.09 8.50 1.17
C ALA A 117 -13.30 9.05 -0.25
N PHE A 118 -12.17 9.42 -0.89
CA PHE A 118 -12.15 10.13 -2.17
C PHE A 118 -11.05 9.56 -3.08
N LEU A 119 -11.29 9.58 -4.37
CA LEU A 119 -10.32 9.36 -5.44
C LEU A 119 -10.29 10.63 -6.30
N ASN A 120 -9.13 11.30 -6.37
CA ASN A 120 -8.95 12.54 -7.13
C ASN A 120 -10.11 13.53 -6.88
N ASN A 121 -10.41 13.81 -5.61
CA ASN A 121 -11.51 14.69 -5.14
C ASN A 121 -12.95 14.18 -5.39
N SER A 122 -13.14 13.04 -6.04
CA SER A 122 -14.44 12.42 -6.22
C SER A 122 -14.73 11.42 -5.11
N ARG A 123 -15.88 11.54 -4.44
CA ARG A 123 -16.26 10.64 -3.35
C ARG A 123 -16.42 9.21 -3.86
N ILE A 124 -15.78 8.26 -3.20
CA ILE A 124 -15.83 6.83 -3.57
C ILE A 124 -16.77 6.04 -2.64
N ARG A 125 -17.16 4.87 -3.11
CA ARG A 125 -17.96 3.89 -2.37
C ARG A 125 -17.51 2.49 -2.74
N VAL A 126 -17.64 1.57 -1.80
CA VAL A 126 -17.47 0.14 -2.05
C VAL A 126 -18.51 -0.39 -3.04
N SER A 127 -18.23 -1.52 -3.63
CA SER A 127 -19.16 -2.24 -4.50
C SER A 127 -20.49 -2.53 -3.80
N LYS A 128 -21.58 -2.60 -4.57
CA LYS A 128 -22.91 -2.99 -4.10
C LYS A 128 -23.22 -4.47 -4.28
N LYS A 129 -22.28 -5.26 -4.83
CA LYS A 129 -22.47 -6.70 -5.00
C LYS A 129 -22.64 -7.39 -3.65
N LYS A 130 -23.56 -8.34 -3.59
CA LYS A 130 -23.88 -9.09 -2.36
C LYS A 130 -23.59 -10.59 -2.47
N SER A 131 -23.18 -11.05 -3.66
CA SER A 131 -22.90 -12.45 -3.94
C SER A 131 -21.41 -12.67 -4.09
N LEU A 132 -20.83 -13.56 -3.29
CA LEU A 132 -19.45 -13.98 -3.41
C LEU A 132 -19.18 -14.55 -4.81
N LYS A 133 -20.13 -15.33 -5.33
CA LYS A 133 -20.03 -15.98 -6.64
C LYS A 133 -19.70 -15.02 -7.78
N GLN A 134 -20.28 -13.81 -7.76
CA GLN A 134 -20.11 -12.77 -8.77
C GLN A 134 -19.01 -11.76 -8.41
N SER A 135 -18.32 -11.95 -7.28
CA SER A 135 -17.34 -11.00 -6.79
C SER A 135 -16.03 -11.08 -7.55
N LEU A 136 -15.43 -9.93 -7.78
CA LEU A 136 -14.04 -9.79 -8.21
C LEU A 136 -13.17 -9.56 -6.98
N LEU A 137 -12.32 -10.55 -6.66
CA LEU A 137 -11.51 -10.53 -5.45
C LEU A 137 -10.03 -10.32 -5.77
N GLY A 138 -9.35 -9.63 -4.87
CA GLY A 138 -7.90 -9.51 -4.83
C GLY A 138 -7.30 -10.29 -3.67
N THR A 139 -6.03 -10.69 -3.81
CA THR A 139 -5.26 -11.32 -2.72
C THR A 139 -3.78 -10.97 -2.81
N GLY A 140 -3.12 -10.80 -1.65
CA GLY A 140 -1.67 -10.74 -1.56
C GLY A 140 -1.02 -12.12 -1.71
N GLY A 141 -1.77 -13.17 -1.38
CA GLY A 141 -1.29 -14.54 -1.34
C GLY A 141 -0.22 -14.79 -0.26
N PRO A 142 0.19 -16.05 -0.05
CA PRO A 142 1.20 -16.37 0.94
C PRO A 142 2.58 -15.89 0.49
N ARG A 143 3.31 -15.22 1.38
CA ARG A 143 4.76 -15.02 1.24
C ARG A 143 5.47 -16.35 1.46
N SER A 144 6.58 -16.59 0.74
CA SER A 144 7.33 -17.87 0.81
C SER A 144 7.82 -18.21 2.21
N SER A 145 8.07 -17.20 3.04
CA SER A 145 8.54 -17.30 4.43
C SER A 145 7.42 -17.44 5.48
N SER A 146 6.15 -17.41 5.09
CA SER A 146 5.04 -17.45 6.04
C SER A 146 4.89 -18.83 6.70
N LYS A 147 4.90 -18.86 8.04
CA LYS A 147 4.59 -20.07 8.83
C LYS A 147 3.17 -20.60 8.60
N ILE A 148 2.27 -19.74 8.10
CA ILE A 148 0.87 -20.09 7.83
C ILE A 148 0.58 -20.28 6.33
N LYS A 149 1.63 -20.49 5.53
CA LYS A 149 1.53 -20.63 4.06
C LYS A 149 0.46 -21.63 3.63
N ASN A 150 0.43 -22.81 4.27
CA ASN A 150 -0.55 -23.83 3.92
C ASN A 150 -1.98 -23.40 4.25
N LYS A 151 -2.20 -22.68 5.34
CA LYS A 151 -3.51 -22.13 5.71
C LYS A 151 -4.01 -21.16 4.64
N ILE A 152 -3.18 -20.18 4.27
CA ILE A 152 -3.52 -19.18 3.25
C ILE A 152 -3.76 -19.85 1.90
N PHE A 153 -3.01 -20.89 1.56
CA PHE A 153 -3.20 -21.64 0.32
C PHE A 153 -4.54 -22.39 0.31
N ASN A 154 -4.90 -23.02 1.42
CA ASN A 154 -6.20 -23.70 1.56
C ASN A 154 -7.37 -22.70 1.50
N GLU A 155 -7.25 -21.54 2.14
CA GLU A 155 -8.22 -20.44 2.05
C GLU A 155 -8.39 -19.96 0.61
N PHE A 156 -7.28 -19.78 -0.13
CA PHE A 156 -7.31 -19.42 -1.54
C PHE A 156 -8.07 -20.45 -2.39
N ILE A 157 -7.79 -21.75 -2.20
CA ILE A 157 -8.48 -22.82 -2.91
C ILE A 157 -9.97 -22.80 -2.60
N GLU A 158 -10.34 -22.65 -1.32
CA GLU A 158 -11.73 -22.68 -0.90
C GLU A 158 -12.52 -21.48 -1.45
N ILE A 159 -11.94 -20.28 -1.40
CA ILE A 159 -12.56 -19.09 -1.99
C ILE A 159 -12.69 -19.25 -3.51
N SER A 160 -11.64 -19.77 -4.18
CA SER A 160 -11.64 -19.94 -5.65
C SER A 160 -12.74 -20.86 -6.15
N LYS A 161 -13.18 -21.85 -5.37
CA LYS A 161 -14.32 -22.73 -5.70
C LYS A 161 -15.66 -21.99 -5.69
N ASN A 162 -15.75 -20.89 -4.95
CA ASN A 162 -16.99 -20.16 -4.66
C ASN A 162 -17.15 -18.88 -5.48
N VAL A 163 -16.16 -18.51 -6.33
CA VAL A 163 -16.22 -17.35 -7.22
C VAL A 163 -16.14 -17.79 -8.68
N GLU A 164 -16.90 -17.13 -9.55
CA GLU A 164 -16.87 -17.36 -10.99
C GLU A 164 -15.76 -16.54 -11.69
N THR A 165 -15.36 -15.41 -11.06
CA THR A 165 -14.35 -14.51 -11.60
C THR A 165 -12.97 -14.90 -11.09
N PRO A 166 -11.93 -14.96 -11.92
CA PRO A 166 -10.58 -15.25 -11.48
C PRO A 166 -10.09 -14.23 -10.43
N ILE A 167 -9.50 -14.74 -9.35
CA ILE A 167 -8.92 -13.92 -8.28
C ILE A 167 -7.69 -13.18 -8.81
N ARG A 168 -7.50 -11.94 -8.41
CA ARG A 168 -6.39 -11.08 -8.80
C ARG A 168 -5.30 -11.08 -7.74
N LYS A 169 -4.04 -11.06 -8.18
CA LYS A 169 -2.86 -10.84 -7.35
C LYS A 169 -1.98 -9.81 -8.04
N TYR A 170 -2.12 -8.54 -7.64
CA TYR A 170 -1.42 -7.44 -8.30
C TYR A 170 -0.12 -7.02 -7.62
N GLY A 171 0.08 -7.40 -6.36
CA GLY A 171 1.37 -7.24 -5.68
C GLY A 171 1.59 -5.87 -4.99
N SER A 172 0.55 -5.03 -4.89
CA SER A 172 0.51 -3.84 -4.06
C SER A 172 -0.74 -3.90 -3.18
N ALA A 173 -0.55 -4.15 -1.90
CA ALA A 173 -1.66 -4.35 -0.96
C ALA A 173 -2.48 -3.08 -0.76
N SER A 174 -1.82 -1.92 -0.73
CA SER A 174 -2.49 -0.63 -0.59
C SER A 174 -3.39 -0.32 -1.79
N LEU A 175 -2.93 -0.57 -3.03
CA LEU A 175 -3.74 -0.39 -4.23
C LEU A 175 -4.90 -1.39 -4.32
N ASP A 176 -4.68 -2.63 -3.86
CA ASP A 176 -5.73 -3.63 -3.83
C ASP A 176 -6.81 -3.25 -2.82
N MET A 177 -6.44 -2.77 -1.62
CA MET A 177 -7.38 -2.23 -0.63
C MET A 177 -8.09 -0.95 -1.12
N ALA A 178 -7.36 -0.04 -1.78
CA ALA A 178 -7.95 1.14 -2.41
C ALA A 178 -8.95 0.78 -3.51
N SER A 179 -8.67 -0.30 -4.25
CA SER A 179 -9.59 -0.85 -5.27
C SER A 179 -10.88 -1.39 -4.65
N VAL A 180 -10.83 -1.98 -3.45
CA VAL A 180 -12.04 -2.34 -2.70
C VAL A 180 -12.79 -1.08 -2.26
N ALA A 181 -12.08 -0.08 -1.71
CA ALA A 181 -12.70 1.15 -1.23
C ALA A 181 -13.45 1.93 -2.32
N CYS A 182 -12.97 1.88 -3.56
CA CYS A 182 -13.63 2.54 -4.71
C CYS A 182 -14.56 1.61 -5.53
N GLY A 183 -14.76 0.36 -5.10
CA GLY A 183 -15.68 -0.58 -5.73
C GLY A 183 -15.17 -1.24 -7.01
N ARG A 184 -13.86 -1.14 -7.31
CA ARG A 184 -13.21 -1.88 -8.41
C ARG A 184 -13.07 -3.35 -8.07
N PHE A 185 -12.77 -3.65 -6.79
CA PHE A 185 -12.82 -4.97 -6.20
C PHE A 185 -13.97 -5.06 -5.21
N ASP A 186 -14.46 -6.28 -5.01
CA ASP A 186 -15.51 -6.58 -4.05
C ASP A 186 -14.94 -7.05 -2.71
N GLY A 187 -13.68 -7.47 -2.68
CA GLY A 187 -12.96 -7.87 -1.48
C GLY A 187 -11.47 -8.08 -1.73
N PHE A 188 -10.69 -8.06 -0.63
CA PHE A 188 -9.26 -8.33 -0.62
C PHE A 188 -8.90 -9.05 0.68
N TRP A 189 -7.94 -9.99 0.61
CA TRP A 189 -7.34 -10.63 1.80
C TRP A 189 -5.86 -10.95 1.60
N GLN A 190 -5.13 -11.03 2.72
CA GLN A 190 -3.70 -11.34 2.72
C GLN A 190 -3.31 -12.14 3.96
#